data_6d8ff63279cb079aa7820de9df336edc
#
_entry.id   6d8ff63279cb079aa7820de9df336edc
#
_cell.length_a   1.000
_cell.length_b   1.000
_cell.length_c   1.000
_cell.angle_alpha   90.00
_cell.angle_beta   90.00
_cell.angle_gamma   90.00
#
_symmetry.space_group_name_H-M   'P 1'
#
loop_
_entity.id
_entity.type
_entity.pdbx_description
1 polymer ?
#
loop_
_entity_poly.entity_id
_entity_poly.type
_entity_poly.pdbx_seq_one_letter_code
_entity_poly.pdbx_strand_id
1 'polypeptide(L)'
;MNGLPAVKGFIETGFVDWAGKVASVVFLPRCNFSCPYCHNHRLVSDPESYRTFDLDEVLERMEALRGWLDGVTVTGGEPTIHKELPSFLKVFKERRWKVKLDTNGSNPAMLGELIDGGLISAVSLDVKAPLEEIPYRRNAGRGADPCAVRRSLELLARSEVPAELRTTVHTGLLSVAEMARIITQTSEIFGCYKAIKWQACQVSDTLDPSLPKNGASDRETLSRLVLEAEELAKTSGHLTEGGPTS
;
A
#
# COMPACT_ATOMS: atom_id res chain seq x y z
N MET A 1 -5.29 -8.11 26.27
CA MET A 1 -6.04 -7.77 25.03
C MET A 1 -6.10 -8.99 24.11
N ASN A 2 -6.82 -10.03 24.53
CA ASN A 2 -6.98 -11.25 23.77
C ASN A 2 -7.87 -10.99 22.54
N GLY A 3 -7.38 -11.28 21.34
CA GLY A 3 -8.13 -11.23 20.10
C GLY A 3 -7.68 -10.19 19.08
N LEU A 4 -6.76 -9.29 19.41
CA LEU A 4 -6.21 -8.33 18.44
C LEU A 4 -5.16 -8.98 17.53
N PRO A 5 -4.93 -8.45 16.32
CA PRO A 5 -3.86 -8.92 15.44
C PRO A 5 -2.49 -8.85 16.11
N ALA A 6 -1.68 -9.89 15.92
CA ALA A 6 -0.33 -9.91 16.44
C ALA A 6 0.56 -8.88 15.72
N VAL A 7 1.33 -8.11 16.48
CA VAL A 7 2.36 -7.22 15.93
C VAL A 7 3.65 -8.02 15.72
N LYS A 8 4.05 -8.24 14.48
CA LYS A 8 5.22 -9.05 14.13
C LYS A 8 6.44 -8.23 13.71
N GLY A 9 6.30 -6.92 13.66
CA GLY A 9 7.39 -5.97 13.43
C GLY A 9 7.02 -4.59 13.93
N PHE A 10 8.01 -3.86 14.44
CA PHE A 10 7.83 -2.51 14.93
C PHE A 10 9.08 -1.67 14.63
N ILE A 11 8.88 -0.53 13.97
CA ILE A 11 9.88 0.51 13.80
C ILE A 11 9.42 1.72 14.61
N GLU A 12 10.22 2.14 15.56
CA GLU A 12 9.85 3.27 16.43
C GLU A 12 9.67 4.57 15.67
N THR A 13 10.56 4.82 14.69
CA THR A 13 10.63 6.10 13.98
C THR A 13 10.99 5.83 12.52
N GLY A 14 10.03 6.00 11.62
CA GLY A 14 10.16 5.94 10.17
C GLY A 14 9.94 7.32 9.55
N PHE A 15 10.71 7.62 8.49
CA PHE A 15 10.66 8.89 7.76
C PHE A 15 10.15 8.72 6.33
N VAL A 16 9.97 7.47 5.88
CA VAL A 16 9.62 7.14 4.48
C VAL A 16 8.22 6.57 4.33
N ASP A 17 7.64 6.10 5.44
CA ASP A 17 6.38 5.36 5.44
C ASP A 17 5.16 6.28 5.36
N TRP A 18 5.32 7.55 5.71
CA TRP A 18 4.29 8.57 5.61
C TRP A 18 4.88 9.88 5.10
N ALA A 19 4.56 10.26 3.87
CA ALA A 19 5.13 11.46 3.25
C ALA A 19 4.93 12.72 4.12
N GLY A 20 6.02 13.44 4.41
CA GLY A 20 6.03 14.67 5.21
C GLY A 20 5.73 14.47 6.69
N LYS A 21 5.80 13.23 7.21
CA LYS A 21 5.51 12.91 8.61
C LYS A 21 6.54 11.94 9.17
N VAL A 22 6.73 12.04 10.48
CA VAL A 22 7.49 11.06 11.26
C VAL A 22 6.49 10.11 11.91
N ALA A 23 6.58 8.83 11.59
CA ALA A 23 5.61 7.85 12.07
C ALA A 23 6.28 6.58 12.58
N SER A 24 5.74 5.99 13.64
CA SER A 24 6.04 4.60 13.96
C SER A 24 5.44 3.68 12.90
N VAL A 25 6.04 2.50 12.71
CA VAL A 25 5.53 1.51 11.75
C VAL A 25 5.25 0.19 12.45
N VAL A 26 4.04 -0.31 12.29
CA VAL A 26 3.58 -1.57 12.85
C VAL A 26 3.29 -2.55 11.73
N PHE A 27 3.87 -3.74 11.80
CA PHE A 27 3.73 -4.78 10.79
C PHE A 27 2.82 -5.90 11.31
N LEU A 28 1.71 -6.12 10.60
CA LEU A 28 0.80 -7.24 10.83
C LEU A 28 1.15 -8.42 9.93
N PRO A 29 0.99 -9.66 10.42
CA PRO A 29 1.37 -10.87 9.66
C PRO A 29 0.34 -11.21 8.58
N ARG A 30 0.73 -12.15 7.70
CA ARG A 30 -0.09 -12.76 6.67
C ARG A 30 -0.58 -11.77 5.60
N CYS A 31 -0.89 -12.31 4.44
CA CYS A 31 -1.43 -11.58 3.29
C CYS A 31 -2.28 -12.54 2.46
N ASN A 32 -3.29 -12.00 1.81
CA ASN A 32 -4.10 -12.73 0.85
C ASN A 32 -3.58 -12.65 -0.59
N PHE A 33 -2.51 -11.85 -0.83
CA PHE A 33 -1.77 -11.83 -2.10
C PHE A 33 -0.48 -12.63 -2.01
N SER A 34 0.06 -13.01 -3.17
CA SER A 34 1.34 -13.70 -3.33
C SER A 34 2.17 -13.05 -4.43
N CYS A 35 2.41 -11.75 -4.28
CA CYS A 35 3.20 -10.98 -5.25
C CYS A 35 4.60 -11.58 -5.41
N PRO A 36 5.07 -11.88 -6.63
CA PRO A 36 6.38 -12.51 -6.84
C PRO A 36 7.54 -11.71 -6.22
N TYR A 37 7.42 -10.38 -6.22
CA TYR A 37 8.42 -9.43 -5.69
C TYR A 37 8.21 -9.07 -4.21
N CYS A 38 7.42 -9.84 -3.44
CA CYS A 38 7.11 -9.50 -2.06
C CYS A 38 8.35 -9.58 -1.17
N HIS A 39 8.76 -8.46 -0.55
CA HIS A 39 9.86 -8.42 0.43
C HIS A 39 9.45 -8.92 1.81
N ASN A 40 8.16 -8.79 2.14
CA ASN A 40 7.62 -9.27 3.41
C ASN A 40 7.17 -10.74 3.33
N HIS A 41 7.66 -11.50 2.34
CA HIS A 41 7.17 -12.86 2.08
C HIS A 41 7.29 -13.79 3.29
N ARG A 42 8.33 -13.64 4.10
CA ARG A 42 8.49 -14.44 5.34
C ARG A 42 7.47 -14.06 6.40
N LEU A 43 7.15 -12.76 6.53
CA LEU A 43 6.09 -12.28 7.41
C LEU A 43 4.71 -12.82 6.98
N VAL A 44 4.55 -13.13 5.69
CA VAL A 44 3.33 -13.70 5.11
C VAL A 44 3.28 -15.22 5.29
N SER A 45 4.35 -15.94 4.95
CA SER A 45 4.40 -17.41 4.91
C SER A 45 4.78 -18.06 6.24
N ASP A 46 5.64 -17.42 7.02
CA ASP A 46 6.17 -17.93 8.31
C ASP A 46 6.23 -16.81 9.36
N PRO A 47 5.07 -16.22 9.72
CA PRO A 47 5.04 -15.13 10.70
C PRO A 47 5.49 -15.56 12.09
N GLU A 48 5.48 -16.85 12.39
CA GLU A 48 5.88 -17.35 13.71
C GLU A 48 7.41 -17.32 13.90
N SER A 49 8.19 -17.20 12.84
CA SER A 49 9.64 -16.97 12.91
C SER A 49 10.00 -15.56 13.41
N TYR A 50 9.03 -14.64 13.40
CA TYR A 50 9.21 -13.27 13.90
C TYR A 50 8.79 -13.15 15.36
N ARG A 51 9.53 -12.31 16.11
CA ARG A 51 9.10 -11.90 17.45
C ARG A 51 7.71 -11.31 17.38
N THR A 52 6.87 -11.66 18.36
CA THR A 52 5.63 -10.92 18.62
C THR A 52 5.93 -9.79 19.60
N PHE A 53 5.59 -8.58 19.23
CA PHE A 53 5.66 -7.40 20.10
C PHE A 53 4.36 -7.32 20.91
N ASP A 54 4.50 -7.04 22.19
CA ASP A 54 3.33 -6.68 23.00
C ASP A 54 2.81 -5.31 22.56
N LEU A 55 1.50 -5.19 22.41
CA LEU A 55 0.91 -3.93 21.97
C LEU A 55 1.09 -2.82 23.01
N ASP A 56 1.08 -3.15 24.29
CA ASP A 56 1.34 -2.18 25.35
C ASP A 56 2.79 -1.69 25.31
N GLU A 57 3.78 -2.58 25.06
CA GLU A 57 5.18 -2.18 24.79
C GLU A 57 5.27 -1.20 23.62
N VAL A 58 4.59 -1.49 22.51
CA VAL A 58 4.58 -0.61 21.32
C VAL A 58 4.01 0.77 21.67
N LEU A 59 2.90 0.80 22.38
CA LEU A 59 2.23 2.04 22.79
C LEU A 59 3.08 2.87 23.76
N GLU A 60 3.74 2.25 24.74
CA GLU A 60 4.64 2.92 25.66
C GLU A 60 5.82 3.57 24.93
N ARG A 61 6.42 2.85 23.97
CA ARG A 61 7.54 3.37 23.16
C ARG A 61 7.09 4.53 22.27
N MET A 62 5.91 4.45 21.67
CA MET A 62 5.33 5.57 20.92
C MET A 62 5.05 6.77 21.84
N GLU A 63 4.54 6.53 23.05
CA GLU A 63 4.22 7.58 24.00
C GLU A 63 5.47 8.33 24.47
N ALA A 64 6.58 7.62 24.66
CA ALA A 64 7.86 8.23 24.99
C ALA A 64 8.38 9.18 23.89
N LEU A 65 7.93 9.02 22.66
CA LEU A 65 8.26 9.87 21.51
C LEU A 65 7.16 10.89 21.18
N ARG A 66 6.18 11.09 22.09
CA ARG A 66 5.11 12.07 21.88
C ARG A 66 5.67 13.48 21.70
N GLY A 67 5.24 14.15 20.67
CA GLY A 67 5.79 15.45 20.25
C GLY A 67 6.81 15.35 19.10
N TRP A 68 7.37 14.16 18.85
CA TRP A 68 8.22 13.87 17.68
C TRP A 68 7.49 13.06 16.63
N LEU A 69 6.60 12.16 17.04
CA LEU A 69 5.81 11.36 16.12
C LEU A 69 4.51 12.06 15.74
N ASP A 70 4.21 12.04 14.45
CA ASP A 70 2.91 12.47 13.91
C ASP A 70 1.83 11.40 14.04
N GLY A 71 2.21 10.11 14.07
CA GLY A 71 1.28 9.00 14.12
C GLY A 71 1.91 7.63 13.93
N VAL A 72 1.11 6.70 13.47
CA VAL A 72 1.52 5.32 13.20
C VAL A 72 1.08 4.89 11.80
N THR A 73 1.96 4.20 11.08
CA THR A 73 1.61 3.47 9.85
C THR A 73 1.39 2.00 10.19
N VAL A 74 0.22 1.48 9.85
CA VAL A 74 -0.12 0.05 10.00
C VAL A 74 -0.01 -0.60 8.64
N THR A 75 0.89 -1.58 8.53
CA THR A 75 1.32 -2.23 7.29
C THR A 75 1.66 -3.72 7.57
N GLY A 76 2.52 -4.33 6.77
CA GLY A 76 3.07 -5.68 7.00
C GLY A 76 2.81 -6.61 5.83
N GLY A 77 1.97 -7.63 6.03
CA GLY A 77 1.34 -8.39 4.95
C GLY A 77 0.16 -7.60 4.38
N GLU A 78 -1.06 -7.99 4.74
CA GLU A 78 -2.26 -7.20 4.44
C GLU A 78 -3.09 -6.98 5.72
N PRO A 79 -3.12 -5.75 6.24
CA PRO A 79 -3.85 -5.46 7.48
C PRO A 79 -5.36 -5.75 7.39
N THR A 80 -5.99 -5.49 6.25
CA THR A 80 -7.45 -5.59 6.08
C THR A 80 -8.01 -7.01 6.09
N ILE A 81 -7.16 -8.05 6.13
CA ILE A 81 -7.63 -9.43 6.30
C ILE A 81 -7.93 -9.77 7.77
N HIS A 82 -7.45 -8.96 8.70
CA HIS A 82 -7.67 -9.17 10.14
C HIS A 82 -9.01 -8.57 10.53
N LYS A 83 -9.94 -9.40 10.98
CA LYS A 83 -11.30 -8.98 11.36
C LYS A 83 -11.31 -7.98 12.51
N GLU A 84 -10.33 -8.09 13.39
CA GLU A 84 -10.16 -7.23 14.57
C GLU A 84 -9.41 -5.94 14.27
N LEU A 85 -9.10 -5.64 13.00
CA LEU A 85 -8.38 -4.42 12.61
C LEU A 85 -9.07 -3.15 13.11
N PRO A 86 -10.40 -2.98 13.04
CA PRO A 86 -11.05 -1.79 13.59
C PRO A 86 -10.77 -1.60 15.09
N SER A 87 -10.87 -2.66 15.88
CA SER A 87 -10.55 -2.63 17.31
C SER A 87 -9.09 -2.33 17.58
N PHE A 88 -8.19 -2.88 16.75
CA PHE A 88 -6.75 -2.62 16.83
C PHE A 88 -6.42 -1.14 16.55
N LEU A 89 -6.97 -0.56 15.50
CA LEU A 89 -6.74 0.85 15.16
C LEU A 89 -7.34 1.80 16.19
N LYS A 90 -8.47 1.42 16.81
CA LYS A 90 -9.10 2.20 17.85
C LYS A 90 -8.18 2.44 19.04
N VAL A 91 -7.31 1.48 19.39
CA VAL A 91 -6.33 1.61 20.48
C VAL A 91 -5.40 2.83 20.26
N PHE A 92 -4.98 3.07 19.03
CA PHE A 92 -4.16 4.24 18.67
C PHE A 92 -4.98 5.51 18.67
N LYS A 93 -6.20 5.46 18.12
CA LYS A 93 -7.10 6.63 18.05
C LYS A 93 -7.51 7.13 19.43
N GLU A 94 -7.78 6.26 20.40
CA GLU A 94 -8.10 6.61 21.78
C GLU A 94 -6.95 7.36 22.46
N ARG A 95 -5.71 7.07 22.03
CA ARG A 95 -4.50 7.80 22.44
C ARG A 95 -4.19 9.02 21.57
N ARG A 96 -5.13 9.41 20.69
CA ARG A 96 -5.02 10.56 19.79
C ARG A 96 -3.89 10.45 18.77
N TRP A 97 -3.43 9.25 18.44
CA TRP A 97 -2.50 9.04 17.34
C TRP A 97 -3.24 9.09 15.99
N LYS A 98 -2.63 9.75 15.01
CA LYS A 98 -3.05 9.61 13.61
C LYS A 98 -2.65 8.23 13.12
N VAL A 99 -3.52 7.61 12.33
CA VAL A 99 -3.27 6.28 11.77
C VAL A 99 -3.25 6.35 10.26
N LYS A 100 -2.16 5.90 9.65
CA LYS A 100 -2.09 5.63 8.22
C LYS A 100 -2.21 4.13 7.99
N LEU A 101 -3.02 3.74 7.03
CA LEU A 101 -3.15 2.35 6.59
C LEU A 101 -2.42 2.16 5.27
N ASP A 102 -1.55 1.14 5.21
CA ASP A 102 -1.03 0.61 3.95
C ASP A 102 -1.81 -0.66 3.60
N THR A 103 -2.39 -0.73 2.40
CA THR A 103 -3.24 -1.85 1.99
C THR A 103 -3.08 -2.18 0.50
N ASN A 104 -3.31 -3.43 0.16
CA ASN A 104 -3.42 -3.89 -1.23
C ASN A 104 -4.81 -3.65 -1.85
N GLY A 105 -5.75 -3.09 -1.09
CA GLY A 105 -7.09 -2.76 -1.54
C GLY A 105 -8.02 -3.93 -1.79
N SER A 106 -7.66 -5.15 -1.40
CA SER A 106 -8.46 -6.35 -1.67
C SER A 106 -9.72 -6.48 -0.82
N ASN A 107 -9.87 -5.69 0.24
CA ASN A 107 -11.01 -5.75 1.14
C ASN A 107 -11.74 -4.38 1.22
N PRO A 108 -12.54 -4.03 0.21
CA PRO A 108 -13.27 -2.75 0.20
C PRO A 108 -14.26 -2.61 1.35
N ALA A 109 -14.84 -3.71 1.86
CA ALA A 109 -15.77 -3.65 2.98
C ALA A 109 -15.07 -3.19 4.27
N MET A 110 -13.92 -3.79 4.60
CA MET A 110 -13.10 -3.37 5.74
C MET A 110 -12.62 -1.93 5.56
N LEU A 111 -12.15 -1.56 4.35
CA LEU A 111 -11.69 -0.20 4.08
C LEU A 111 -12.82 0.82 4.30
N GLY A 112 -14.03 0.52 3.84
CA GLY A 112 -15.22 1.36 4.07
C GLY A 112 -15.52 1.51 5.55
N GLU A 113 -15.54 0.41 6.32
CA GLU A 113 -15.73 0.44 7.77
C GLU A 113 -14.72 1.33 8.49
N LEU A 114 -13.44 1.27 8.08
CA LEU A 114 -12.38 2.09 8.67
C LEU A 114 -12.51 3.58 8.34
N ILE A 115 -12.95 3.90 7.13
CA ILE A 115 -13.23 5.27 6.68
C ILE A 115 -14.42 5.83 7.46
N ASP A 116 -15.55 5.13 7.45
CA ASP A 116 -16.80 5.56 8.10
C ASP A 116 -16.63 5.69 9.62
N GLY A 117 -15.85 4.80 10.22
CA GLY A 117 -15.49 4.85 11.64
C GLY A 117 -14.48 5.93 12.03
N GLY A 118 -13.93 6.69 11.08
CA GLY A 118 -12.88 7.69 11.32
C GLY A 118 -11.62 7.11 11.93
N LEU A 119 -11.33 5.81 11.67
CA LEU A 119 -10.22 5.08 12.28
C LEU A 119 -8.89 5.32 11.59
N ILE A 120 -8.91 5.80 10.36
CA ILE A 120 -7.72 6.10 9.55
C ILE A 120 -7.67 7.57 9.17
N SER A 121 -6.46 8.11 9.11
CA SER A 121 -6.16 9.52 8.79
C SER A 121 -5.52 9.67 7.41
N ALA A 122 -5.03 8.60 6.84
CA ALA A 122 -4.49 8.50 5.49
C ALA A 122 -4.43 7.03 5.05
N VAL A 123 -4.38 6.80 3.74
CA VAL A 123 -4.22 5.48 3.13
C VAL A 123 -3.11 5.52 2.10
N SER A 124 -2.26 4.50 2.06
CA SER A 124 -1.51 4.15 0.86
C SER A 124 -2.10 2.87 0.28
N LEU A 125 -2.60 2.92 -0.95
CA LEU A 125 -3.15 1.77 -1.64
C LEU A 125 -2.20 1.33 -2.76
N ASP A 126 -1.83 0.05 -2.73
CA ASP A 126 -0.95 -0.54 -3.73
C ASP A 126 -1.74 -1.05 -4.94
N VAL A 127 -1.65 -0.36 -6.07
CA VAL A 127 -2.17 -0.83 -7.37
C VAL A 127 -1.08 -1.67 -8.03
N LYS A 128 -1.26 -2.99 -8.05
CA LYS A 128 -0.19 -3.91 -8.46
C LYS A 128 -0.02 -4.04 -9.98
N ALA A 129 -1.07 -3.78 -10.75
CA ALA A 129 -1.11 -3.86 -12.21
C ALA A 129 -2.37 -3.14 -12.72
N PRO A 130 -2.60 -3.05 -14.05
CA PRO A 130 -3.91 -2.66 -14.57
C PRO A 130 -5.02 -3.49 -13.95
N LEU A 131 -6.18 -2.87 -13.69
CA LEU A 131 -7.34 -3.49 -13.04
C LEU A 131 -8.06 -4.49 -13.97
N GLU A 132 -7.29 -5.43 -14.49
CA GLU A 132 -7.67 -6.48 -15.41
C GLU A 132 -7.18 -7.82 -14.85
N GLU A 133 -7.94 -8.89 -15.05
CA GLU A 133 -7.70 -10.18 -14.38
C GLU A 133 -6.29 -10.76 -14.63
N ILE A 134 -5.86 -10.82 -15.90
CA ILE A 134 -4.59 -11.46 -16.28
C ILE A 134 -3.38 -10.70 -15.75
N PRO A 135 -3.19 -9.38 -16.05
CA PRO A 135 -2.03 -8.64 -15.55
C PRO A 135 -2.05 -8.51 -14.03
N TYR A 136 -3.22 -8.38 -13.41
CA TYR A 136 -3.32 -8.26 -11.96
C TYR A 136 -2.87 -9.54 -11.25
N ARG A 137 -3.36 -10.71 -11.71
CA ARG A 137 -2.97 -12.01 -11.15
C ARG A 137 -1.50 -12.35 -11.38
N ARG A 138 -0.91 -11.89 -12.47
CA ARG A 138 0.54 -12.05 -12.71
C ARG A 138 1.37 -11.29 -11.68
N ASN A 139 0.92 -10.10 -11.24
CA ASN A 139 1.66 -9.24 -10.33
C ASN A 139 1.31 -9.45 -8.85
N ALA A 140 0.09 -9.90 -8.56
CA ALA A 140 -0.43 -10.00 -7.18
C ALA A 140 -0.75 -11.44 -6.73
N GLY A 141 -0.64 -12.41 -7.65
CA GLY A 141 -0.95 -13.81 -7.38
C GLY A 141 -2.37 -14.20 -7.78
N ARG A 142 -2.60 -15.52 -7.88
CA ARG A 142 -3.85 -16.09 -8.44
C ARG A 142 -5.12 -15.71 -7.66
N GLY A 143 -5.01 -15.44 -6.36
CA GLY A 143 -6.15 -15.05 -5.51
C GLY A 143 -6.53 -13.57 -5.58
N ALA A 144 -5.79 -12.76 -6.35
CA ALA A 144 -6.07 -11.33 -6.43
C ALA A 144 -7.31 -11.04 -7.30
N ASP A 145 -8.22 -10.22 -6.75
CA ASP A 145 -9.41 -9.74 -7.43
C ASP A 145 -9.27 -8.24 -7.77
N PRO A 146 -9.02 -7.89 -9.05
CA PRO A 146 -8.92 -6.49 -9.45
C PRO A 146 -10.24 -5.72 -9.29
N CYS A 147 -11.39 -6.40 -9.31
CA CYS A 147 -12.68 -5.74 -9.07
C CYS A 147 -12.81 -5.28 -7.61
N ALA A 148 -12.28 -6.03 -6.64
CA ALA A 148 -12.24 -5.61 -5.25
C ALA A 148 -11.35 -4.36 -5.07
N VAL A 149 -10.17 -4.35 -5.72
CA VAL A 149 -9.26 -3.20 -5.69
C VAL A 149 -9.89 -1.96 -6.34
N ARG A 150 -10.60 -2.13 -7.46
CA ARG A 150 -11.37 -1.05 -8.10
C ARG A 150 -12.38 -0.44 -7.12
N ARG A 151 -13.17 -1.27 -6.42
CA ARG A 151 -14.12 -0.80 -5.41
C ARG A 151 -13.44 -0.03 -4.28
N SER A 152 -12.27 -0.48 -3.84
CA SER A 152 -11.48 0.24 -2.84
C SER A 152 -11.01 1.61 -3.32
N LEU A 153 -10.57 1.72 -4.59
CA LEU A 153 -10.21 3.00 -5.21
C LEU A 153 -11.42 3.93 -5.32
N GLU A 154 -12.58 3.40 -5.72
CA GLU A 154 -13.84 4.16 -5.80
C GLU A 154 -14.30 4.69 -4.43
N LEU A 155 -14.12 3.91 -3.35
CA LEU A 155 -14.36 4.37 -1.98
C LEU A 155 -13.43 5.52 -1.61
N LEU A 156 -12.13 5.38 -1.89
CA LEU A 156 -11.16 6.43 -1.61
C LEU A 156 -11.42 7.70 -2.42
N ALA A 157 -11.81 7.55 -3.69
CA ALA A 157 -12.14 8.70 -4.56
C ALA A 157 -13.34 9.52 -4.04
N ARG A 158 -14.25 8.89 -3.28
CA ARG A 158 -15.43 9.54 -2.69
C ARG A 158 -15.21 9.98 -1.24
N SER A 159 -14.12 9.58 -0.62
CA SER A 159 -13.81 9.91 0.77
C SER A 159 -12.95 11.16 0.88
N GLU A 160 -12.95 11.79 2.05
CA GLU A 160 -12.04 12.89 2.40
C GLU A 160 -10.69 12.39 2.94
N VAL A 161 -10.50 11.07 3.06
CA VAL A 161 -9.25 10.49 3.55
C VAL A 161 -8.16 10.64 2.50
N PRO A 162 -7.05 11.31 2.79
CA PRO A 162 -5.93 11.43 1.86
C PRO A 162 -5.42 10.05 1.42
N ALA A 163 -5.37 9.84 0.11
CA ALA A 163 -4.93 8.59 -0.49
C ALA A 163 -3.69 8.77 -1.37
N GLU A 164 -2.63 8.03 -1.07
CA GLU A 164 -1.46 7.84 -1.93
C GLU A 164 -1.63 6.52 -2.69
N LEU A 165 -1.52 6.55 -4.01
CA LEU A 165 -1.46 5.34 -4.83
C LEU A 165 0.00 4.96 -5.06
N ARG A 166 0.32 3.68 -4.91
CA ARG A 166 1.68 3.15 -5.11
C ARG A 166 1.66 1.99 -6.09
N THR A 167 2.72 1.88 -6.88
CA THR A 167 2.94 0.71 -7.76
C THR A 167 4.42 0.34 -7.75
N THR A 168 4.72 -0.92 -7.45
CA THR A 168 6.06 -1.47 -7.57
C THR A 168 6.29 -1.94 -8.99
N VAL A 169 7.35 -1.45 -9.63
CA VAL A 169 7.71 -1.73 -11.02
C VAL A 169 8.84 -2.76 -11.08
N HIS A 170 8.55 -3.88 -11.72
CA HIS A 170 9.52 -4.87 -12.17
C HIS A 170 9.33 -5.07 -13.67
N THR A 171 10.34 -4.77 -14.50
CA THR A 171 10.22 -4.71 -15.96
C THR A 171 9.84 -6.05 -16.62
N GLY A 172 10.11 -7.17 -15.94
CA GLY A 172 9.64 -8.50 -16.37
C GLY A 172 8.17 -8.80 -16.05
N LEU A 173 7.51 -7.95 -15.24
CA LEU A 173 6.13 -8.14 -14.78
C LEU A 173 5.20 -7.02 -15.23
N LEU A 174 5.72 -5.82 -15.44
CA LEU A 174 4.93 -4.64 -15.75
C LEU A 174 5.58 -3.86 -16.90
N SER A 175 4.91 -3.83 -18.05
CA SER A 175 5.34 -3.07 -19.23
C SER A 175 4.92 -1.59 -19.13
N VAL A 176 5.55 -0.72 -19.93
CA VAL A 176 5.19 0.70 -20.04
C VAL A 176 3.72 0.89 -20.43
N ALA A 177 3.21 0.08 -21.35
CA ALA A 177 1.80 0.12 -21.75
C ALA A 177 0.86 -0.25 -20.59
N GLU A 178 1.26 -1.16 -19.72
CA GLU A 178 0.50 -1.49 -18.52
C GLU A 178 0.58 -0.38 -17.46
N MET A 179 1.72 0.26 -17.31
CA MET A 179 1.86 1.45 -16.46
C MET A 179 0.94 2.58 -16.93
N ALA A 180 0.89 2.85 -18.25
CA ALA A 180 -0.02 3.82 -18.84
C ALA A 180 -1.50 3.48 -18.54
N ARG A 181 -1.89 2.19 -18.64
CA ARG A 181 -3.25 1.77 -18.28
C ARG A 181 -3.57 1.96 -16.80
N ILE A 182 -2.61 1.75 -15.90
CA ILE A 182 -2.81 2.05 -14.47
C ILE A 182 -3.10 3.54 -14.29
N ILE A 183 -2.33 4.43 -14.91
CA ILE A 183 -2.53 5.88 -14.87
C ILE A 183 -3.93 6.22 -15.35
N THR A 184 -4.33 5.73 -16.51
CA THR A 184 -5.65 5.98 -17.12
C THR A 184 -6.78 5.52 -16.21
N GLN A 185 -6.75 4.26 -15.79
CA GLN A 185 -7.81 3.66 -14.97
C GLN A 185 -7.96 4.33 -13.60
N THR A 186 -6.85 4.69 -12.96
CA THR A 186 -6.91 5.40 -11.67
C THR A 186 -7.41 6.84 -11.85
N SER A 187 -6.99 7.53 -12.92
CA SER A 187 -7.45 8.89 -13.22
C SER A 187 -8.94 8.93 -13.53
N GLU A 188 -9.47 7.94 -14.26
CA GLU A 188 -10.91 7.78 -14.51
C GLU A 188 -11.70 7.61 -13.20
N ILE A 189 -11.21 6.75 -12.29
CA ILE A 189 -11.86 6.50 -11.00
C ILE A 189 -11.89 7.75 -10.12
N PHE A 190 -10.80 8.51 -10.09
CA PHE A 190 -10.72 9.73 -9.28
C PHE A 190 -11.32 10.97 -9.99
N GLY A 191 -11.68 10.87 -11.26
CA GLY A 191 -12.20 11.99 -12.05
C GLY A 191 -11.17 13.10 -12.34
N CYS A 192 -9.90 12.83 -12.04
CA CYS A 192 -8.77 13.74 -12.28
C CYS A 192 -7.47 12.94 -12.37
N TYR A 193 -6.41 13.55 -12.90
CA TYR A 193 -5.08 12.94 -12.85
C TYR A 193 -4.69 12.65 -11.41
N LYS A 194 -4.42 11.38 -11.11
CA LYS A 194 -3.97 10.94 -9.79
C LYS A 194 -2.52 10.49 -9.89
N ALA A 195 -1.63 11.23 -9.25
CA ALA A 195 -0.23 10.88 -9.19
C ALA A 195 -0.03 9.52 -8.51
N ILE A 196 0.79 8.67 -9.12
CA ILE A 196 1.17 7.36 -8.59
C ILE A 196 2.61 7.42 -8.12
N LYS A 197 2.86 6.96 -6.91
CA LYS A 197 4.22 6.77 -6.39
C LYS A 197 4.79 5.46 -6.94
N TRP A 198 5.56 5.58 -8.00
CA TRP A 198 6.24 4.46 -8.60
C TRP A 198 7.45 4.05 -7.75
N GLN A 199 7.59 2.77 -7.51
CA GLN A 199 8.65 2.21 -6.67
C GLN A 199 9.43 1.17 -7.48
N ALA A 200 10.76 1.33 -7.54
CA ALA A 200 11.62 0.32 -8.14
C ALA A 200 11.56 -0.99 -7.33
N CYS A 201 11.35 -2.10 -8.01
CA CYS A 201 11.43 -3.41 -7.38
C CYS A 201 12.86 -3.70 -6.99
N GLN A 202 13.10 -4.06 -5.75
CA GLN A 202 14.34 -4.66 -5.30
C GLN A 202 14.18 -6.19 -5.38
N VAL A 203 15.11 -6.87 -6.04
CA VAL A 203 15.03 -8.32 -6.29
C VAL A 203 15.86 -9.16 -5.31
N SER A 204 16.38 -8.54 -4.25
CA SER A 204 17.02 -9.26 -3.16
C SER A 204 15.97 -9.76 -2.17
N ASP A 205 15.93 -11.05 -1.87
CA ASP A 205 15.02 -11.68 -0.90
C ASP A 205 13.53 -11.42 -1.23
N THR A 206 13.07 -11.99 -2.35
CA THR A 206 11.67 -11.91 -2.81
C THR A 206 10.98 -13.28 -2.72
N LEU A 207 9.64 -13.26 -2.75
CA LEU A 207 8.82 -14.50 -2.70
C LEU A 207 9.19 -15.47 -3.83
N ASP A 208 9.39 -14.96 -5.03
CA ASP A 208 9.86 -15.74 -6.18
C ASP A 208 11.35 -15.49 -6.42
N PRO A 209 12.22 -16.42 -6.02
CA PRO A 209 13.66 -16.29 -6.21
C PRO A 209 14.09 -16.40 -7.68
N SER A 210 13.19 -16.83 -8.57
CA SER A 210 13.44 -16.93 -10.02
C SER A 210 13.21 -15.61 -10.75
N LEU A 211 12.71 -14.59 -10.07
CA LEU A 211 12.54 -13.24 -10.65
C LEU A 211 13.86 -12.73 -11.22
N PRO A 212 13.88 -12.30 -12.51
CA PRO A 212 15.09 -11.81 -13.13
C PRO A 212 15.69 -10.62 -12.39
N LYS A 213 16.95 -10.70 -11.99
CA LYS A 213 17.62 -9.61 -11.27
C LYS A 213 17.74 -8.32 -12.09
N ASN A 214 17.76 -8.43 -13.43
CA ASN A 214 17.74 -7.31 -14.34
C ASN A 214 16.37 -6.64 -14.51
N GLY A 215 15.33 -7.20 -13.92
CA GLY A 215 14.00 -6.58 -13.84
C GLY A 215 13.87 -5.55 -12.73
N ALA A 216 14.87 -5.44 -11.83
CA ALA A 216 14.98 -4.34 -10.89
C ALA A 216 15.30 -3.06 -11.65
N SER A 217 14.50 -2.05 -11.44
CA SER A 217 14.75 -0.73 -12.04
C SER A 217 15.58 0.09 -11.07
N ASP A 218 16.73 0.57 -11.50
CA ASP A 218 17.38 1.68 -10.84
C ASP A 218 16.52 2.94 -10.99
N ARG A 219 16.87 3.99 -10.25
CA ARG A 219 16.07 5.22 -10.20
C ARG A 219 15.98 5.92 -11.57
N GLU A 220 17.02 5.87 -12.38
CA GLU A 220 17.07 6.50 -13.70
C GLU A 220 16.19 5.75 -14.69
N THR A 221 16.33 4.43 -14.75
CA THR A 221 15.49 3.56 -15.57
C THR A 221 14.01 3.71 -15.19
N LEU A 222 13.68 3.69 -13.89
CA LEU A 222 12.31 3.89 -13.44
C LEU A 222 11.75 5.24 -13.88
N SER A 223 12.52 6.32 -13.73
CA SER A 223 12.08 7.66 -14.13
C SER A 223 11.79 7.75 -15.62
N ARG A 224 12.60 7.12 -16.47
CA ARG A 224 12.38 7.05 -17.91
C ARG A 224 11.10 6.27 -18.25
N LEU A 225 10.90 5.10 -17.65
CA LEU A 225 9.70 4.28 -17.87
C LEU A 225 8.42 5.01 -17.44
N VAL A 226 8.49 5.77 -16.36
CA VAL A 226 7.34 6.57 -15.87
C VAL A 226 7.02 7.66 -16.88
N LEU A 227 7.99 8.40 -17.39
CA LEU A 227 7.76 9.44 -18.40
C LEU A 227 7.15 8.86 -19.68
N GLU A 228 7.68 7.74 -20.17
CA GLU A 228 7.12 7.03 -21.34
C GLU A 228 5.66 6.60 -21.10
N ALA A 229 5.34 6.11 -19.89
CA ALA A 229 3.98 5.69 -19.53
C ALA A 229 3.01 6.87 -19.44
N GLU A 230 3.45 7.99 -18.88
CA GLU A 230 2.66 9.22 -18.79
C GLU A 230 2.35 9.80 -20.18
N GLU A 231 3.34 9.82 -21.08
CA GLU A 231 3.14 10.26 -22.46
C GLU A 231 2.14 9.35 -23.20
N LEU A 232 2.29 8.05 -23.02
CA LEU A 232 1.37 7.09 -23.64
C LEU A 232 -0.06 7.24 -23.11
N ALA A 233 -0.23 7.48 -21.82
CA ALA A 233 -1.54 7.71 -21.21
C ALA A 233 -2.20 8.99 -21.75
N LYS A 234 -1.45 10.06 -21.95
CA LYS A 234 -1.94 11.32 -22.55
C LYS A 234 -2.39 11.14 -23.99
N THR A 235 -1.60 10.45 -24.81
CA THR A 235 -1.91 10.21 -26.24
C THR A 235 -3.13 9.31 -26.45
N SER A 236 -3.47 8.50 -25.47
CA SER A 236 -4.66 7.63 -25.50
C SER A 236 -6.00 8.39 -25.28
N GLY A 237 -5.97 9.71 -25.12
CA GLY A 237 -7.17 10.58 -25.09
C GLY A 237 -7.95 10.55 -23.76
N HIS A 238 -7.42 9.94 -22.71
CA HIS A 238 -8.13 9.73 -21.44
C HIS A 238 -7.68 10.68 -20.31
N LEU A 239 -6.66 11.50 -20.55
CA LEU A 239 -6.21 12.53 -19.60
C LEU A 239 -6.58 13.91 -20.16
N THR A 240 -7.62 14.53 -19.61
CA THR A 240 -7.83 15.96 -19.78
C THR A 240 -6.77 16.69 -18.96
N GLU A 241 -6.15 17.72 -19.55
CA GLU A 241 -5.20 18.60 -18.87
C GLU A 241 -5.90 19.36 -17.72
N GLY A 242 -5.99 18.70 -16.57
CA GLY A 242 -6.29 19.35 -15.30
C GLY A 242 -4.96 19.65 -14.62
N GLY A 243 -4.47 20.87 -14.75
CA GLY A 243 -3.28 21.34 -14.07
C GLY A 243 -3.40 21.18 -12.55
N PRO A 244 -2.27 21.11 -11.82
CA PRO A 244 -2.28 21.02 -10.38
C PRO A 244 -2.93 22.27 -9.81
N THR A 245 -4.08 22.10 -9.15
CA THR A 245 -4.58 23.14 -8.25
C THR A 245 -3.67 23.13 -7.03
N SER A 246 -2.98 24.23 -6.86
CA SER A 246 -2.08 24.64 -5.77
C SER A 246 -2.59 24.29 -4.38
#